data_1b35bf0e2d548aa4097de93b6dd67235
#
_entry.id   1b35bf0e2d548aa4097de93b6dd67235
#
_cell.length_a   1.000
_cell.length_b   1.000
_cell.length_c   1.000
_cell.angle_alpha   90.00
_cell.angle_beta   90.00
_cell.angle_gamma   90.00
#
_symmetry.space_group_name_H-M   'P 1'
#
loop_
_entity.id
_entity.type
_entity.pdbx_description
1 polymer ?
#
loop_
_entity_poly.entity_id
_entity_poly.type
_entity_poly.pdbx_seq_one_letter_code
_entity_poly.pdbx_strand_id
1 'polypeptide(L)'
;VDEVTAFAEVMREKAGSVPHEGTVVEIVGTGGDEANTFNISTTSGFIISAAGIPVAKHGNRSVSSKCGAADLIEALGAKLELNGEQNEAVLNKANMCFMFAPVYHQAMKYAGPVRKALGVRTVFNILGPLANPAGATVELMGVYDKSLVEPLAHVLANLGVKRGAVVHGFDGLDEITASNKTYVCEINNGTFTSYEFD
;
A
#
# COMPACT_ATOMS: atom_id res chain seq x y z
N VAL A 1 -11.94 6.02 12.47
CA VAL A 1 -11.77 4.64 12.00
C VAL A 1 -12.93 4.24 11.11
N ASP A 2 -14.16 4.26 11.59
CA ASP A 2 -15.34 3.71 10.90
C ASP A 2 -15.60 4.34 9.53
N GLU A 3 -15.52 5.66 9.41
CA GLU A 3 -15.70 6.37 8.14
C GLU A 3 -14.63 5.96 7.10
N VAL A 4 -13.36 5.87 7.53
CA VAL A 4 -12.26 5.47 6.64
C VAL A 4 -12.42 4.00 6.22
N THR A 5 -12.83 3.13 7.14
CA THR A 5 -13.16 1.73 6.84
C THR A 5 -14.24 1.65 5.77
N ALA A 6 -15.37 2.36 5.96
CA ALA A 6 -16.47 2.37 5.00
C ALA A 6 -16.05 2.89 3.61
N PHE A 7 -15.24 3.95 3.55
CA PHE A 7 -14.70 4.43 2.28
C PHE A 7 -13.83 3.38 1.58
N ALA A 8 -12.97 2.71 2.33
CA ALA A 8 -12.09 1.67 1.77
C ALA A 8 -12.88 0.43 1.32
N GLU A 9 -13.91 0.02 2.06
CA GLU A 9 -14.81 -1.07 1.66
C GLU A 9 -15.50 -0.78 0.33
N VAL A 10 -16.06 0.43 0.16
CA VAL A 10 -16.67 0.83 -1.11
C VAL A 10 -15.63 0.86 -2.25
N MET A 11 -14.41 1.33 -1.98
CA MET A 11 -13.35 1.30 -2.99
C MET A 11 -12.99 -0.14 -3.40
N ARG A 12 -12.88 -1.06 -2.44
CA ARG A 12 -12.61 -2.49 -2.70
C ARG A 12 -13.76 -3.15 -3.47
N GLU A 13 -15.02 -2.86 -3.10
CA GLU A 13 -16.20 -3.37 -3.79
C GLU A 13 -16.25 -2.96 -5.27
N LYS A 14 -15.83 -1.74 -5.58
CA LYS A 14 -15.81 -1.19 -6.95
C LYS A 14 -14.52 -1.46 -7.72
N ALA A 15 -13.51 -2.01 -7.07
CA ALA A 15 -12.25 -2.35 -7.69
C ALA A 15 -12.36 -3.65 -8.52
N GLY A 16 -11.49 -3.76 -9.54
CA GLY A 16 -11.16 -5.08 -10.09
C GLY A 16 -10.46 -5.93 -9.04
N SER A 17 -10.59 -7.24 -9.10
CA SER A 17 -9.93 -8.17 -8.17
C SER A 17 -8.79 -8.95 -8.82
N VAL A 18 -7.82 -9.38 -8.02
CA VAL A 18 -6.78 -10.34 -8.41
C VAL A 18 -7.04 -11.62 -7.61
N PRO A 19 -7.53 -12.70 -8.26
CA PRO A 19 -7.68 -13.98 -7.59
C PRO A 19 -6.33 -14.52 -7.13
N HIS A 20 -6.29 -15.19 -5.99
CA HIS A 20 -5.11 -15.91 -5.52
C HIS A 20 -5.48 -16.98 -4.50
N GLU A 21 -4.62 -17.97 -4.35
CA GLU A 21 -4.71 -18.96 -3.28
C GLU A 21 -3.70 -18.62 -2.17
N GLY A 22 -4.12 -18.81 -0.93
CA GLY A 22 -3.25 -18.61 0.24
C GLY A 22 -3.02 -17.16 0.64
N THR A 23 -1.93 -16.93 1.34
CA THR A 23 -1.57 -15.62 1.89
C THR A 23 -0.71 -14.84 0.92
N VAL A 24 -1.07 -13.60 0.67
CA VAL A 24 -0.24 -12.62 -0.03
C VAL A 24 0.08 -11.45 0.87
N VAL A 25 1.25 -10.84 0.64
CA VAL A 25 1.75 -9.69 1.38
C VAL A 25 1.61 -8.42 0.54
N GLU A 26 1.15 -7.35 1.16
CA GLU A 26 1.25 -5.97 0.64
C GLU A 26 2.31 -5.21 1.43
N ILE A 27 3.10 -4.40 0.72
CA ILE A 27 4.02 -3.43 1.32
C ILE A 27 3.82 -2.12 0.59
N VAL A 28 3.33 -1.13 1.30
CA VAL A 28 2.87 0.11 0.68
C VAL A 28 3.06 1.30 1.64
N GLY A 29 3.26 2.49 1.10
CA GLY A 29 3.23 3.74 1.85
C GLY A 29 2.11 4.65 1.33
N THR A 30 1.68 5.58 2.16
CA THR A 30 0.76 6.64 1.75
C THR A 30 1.38 7.58 0.73
N GLY A 31 2.71 7.65 0.69
CA GLY A 31 3.43 8.70 0.00
C GLY A 31 3.25 10.06 0.67
N GLY A 32 3.84 11.08 0.05
CA GLY A 32 3.66 12.46 0.51
C GLY A 32 4.51 12.84 1.73
N ASP A 33 5.52 12.06 2.05
CA ASP A 33 6.53 12.33 3.08
C ASP A 33 7.58 13.37 2.64
N GLU A 34 7.64 13.69 1.33
CA GLU A 34 8.58 14.63 0.71
C GLU A 34 10.08 14.28 0.89
N ALA A 35 10.38 13.07 1.33
CA ALA A 35 11.74 12.66 1.69
C ALA A 35 12.63 12.35 0.47
N ASN A 36 12.04 12.15 -0.71
CA ASN A 36 12.76 11.85 -1.96
C ASN A 36 13.68 10.62 -1.88
N THR A 37 13.30 9.60 -1.13
CA THR A 37 14.00 8.32 -1.05
C THR A 37 13.89 7.53 -2.36
N PHE A 38 14.68 6.46 -2.49
CA PHE A 38 14.41 5.43 -3.49
C PHE A 38 13.13 4.66 -3.13
N ASN A 39 12.61 3.82 -4.05
CA ASN A 39 11.37 3.06 -3.84
C ASN A 39 11.57 1.92 -2.82
N ILE A 40 11.64 2.25 -1.53
CA ILE A 40 11.95 1.33 -0.42
C ILE A 40 10.96 0.16 -0.42
N SER A 41 9.67 0.43 -0.33
CA SER A 41 8.63 -0.60 -0.25
C SER A 41 8.58 -1.49 -1.50
N THR A 42 8.85 -0.94 -2.71
CA THR A 42 8.91 -1.76 -3.93
C THR A 42 10.15 -2.67 -3.93
N THR A 43 11.30 -2.16 -3.52
CA THR A 43 12.54 -2.95 -3.40
C THR A 43 12.39 -4.04 -2.36
N SER A 44 11.79 -3.75 -1.21
CA SER A 44 11.46 -4.72 -0.16
C SER A 44 10.54 -5.82 -0.68
N GLY A 45 9.56 -5.47 -1.53
CA GLY A 45 8.68 -6.44 -2.19
C GLY A 45 9.43 -7.47 -3.03
N PHE A 46 10.45 -7.05 -3.78
CA PHE A 46 11.30 -8.00 -4.54
C PHE A 46 12.09 -8.94 -3.62
N ILE A 47 12.63 -8.41 -2.51
CA ILE A 47 13.39 -9.21 -1.54
C ILE A 47 12.50 -10.26 -0.87
N ILE A 48 11.30 -9.85 -0.45
CA ILE A 48 10.31 -10.74 0.19
C ILE A 48 9.84 -11.81 -0.78
N SER A 49 9.56 -11.44 -2.03
CA SER A 49 9.20 -12.39 -3.08
C SER A 49 10.32 -13.39 -3.35
N ALA A 50 11.58 -12.93 -3.40
CA ALA A 50 12.75 -13.81 -3.57
C ALA A 50 12.95 -14.76 -2.38
N ALA A 51 12.51 -14.38 -1.18
CA ALA A 51 12.49 -15.26 -0.01
C ALA A 51 11.33 -16.28 -0.02
N GLY A 52 10.52 -16.31 -1.08
CA GLY A 52 9.45 -17.28 -1.28
C GLY A 52 8.09 -16.86 -0.72
N ILE A 53 7.92 -15.62 -0.31
CA ILE A 53 6.64 -15.09 0.19
C ILE A 53 5.92 -14.34 -0.94
N PRO A 54 4.69 -14.72 -1.31
CA PRO A 54 3.96 -14.07 -2.39
C PRO A 54 3.64 -12.61 -2.09
N VAL A 55 3.96 -11.71 -3.01
CA VAL A 55 3.73 -10.27 -2.89
C VAL A 55 2.73 -9.78 -3.93
N ALA A 56 1.61 -9.23 -3.48
CA ALA A 56 0.62 -8.58 -4.32
C ALA A 56 0.68 -7.07 -4.10
N LYS A 57 1.61 -6.39 -4.80
CA LYS A 57 1.86 -4.97 -4.58
C LYS A 57 0.90 -4.10 -5.36
N HIS A 58 0.16 -3.27 -4.64
CA HIS A 58 -0.65 -2.19 -5.21
C HIS A 58 0.17 -0.89 -5.28
N GLY A 59 0.02 -0.13 -6.34
CA GLY A 59 0.78 1.10 -6.47
C GLY A 59 0.39 1.98 -7.65
N ASN A 60 0.96 3.18 -7.66
CA ASN A 60 0.70 4.19 -8.67
C ASN A 60 2.00 4.86 -9.14
N ARG A 61 1.87 5.74 -10.14
CA ARG A 61 2.93 6.68 -10.51
C ARG A 61 3.15 7.69 -9.39
N SER A 62 4.30 8.34 -9.43
CA SER A 62 4.63 9.39 -8.47
C SER A 62 3.62 10.54 -8.50
N VAL A 63 3.32 11.09 -7.32
CA VAL A 63 2.57 12.33 -7.15
C VAL A 63 3.49 13.48 -6.74
N SER A 64 4.43 13.22 -5.84
CA SER A 64 5.36 14.21 -5.27
C SER A 64 6.83 13.84 -5.45
N SER A 65 7.17 12.56 -5.51
CA SER A 65 8.53 12.07 -5.70
C SER A 65 8.95 12.07 -7.18
N LYS A 66 10.23 11.84 -7.46
CA LYS A 66 10.77 11.77 -8.83
C LYS A 66 10.46 10.45 -9.54
N CYS A 67 10.12 9.40 -8.79
CA CYS A 67 9.88 8.05 -9.30
C CYS A 67 8.92 7.32 -8.37
N GLY A 68 7.71 7.03 -8.82
CA GLY A 68 6.74 6.21 -8.11
C GLY A 68 6.98 4.71 -8.31
N ALA A 69 6.24 3.87 -7.61
CA ALA A 69 6.36 2.42 -7.74
C ALA A 69 6.11 1.94 -9.18
N ALA A 70 5.08 2.47 -9.84
CA ALA A 70 4.77 2.14 -11.23
C ALA A 70 5.88 2.58 -12.20
N ASP A 71 6.48 3.75 -11.96
CA ASP A 71 7.57 4.26 -12.81
C ASP A 71 8.79 3.35 -12.74
N LEU A 72 9.12 2.83 -11.55
CA LEU A 72 10.20 1.87 -11.35
C LEU A 72 9.89 0.54 -12.05
N ILE A 73 8.71 -0.02 -11.85
CA ILE A 73 8.30 -1.31 -12.46
C ILE A 73 8.33 -1.23 -13.99
N GLU A 74 7.86 -0.12 -14.57
CA GLU A 74 7.90 0.13 -16.02
C GLU A 74 9.34 0.28 -16.53
N ALA A 75 10.20 1.00 -15.80
CA ALA A 75 11.62 1.16 -16.13
C ALA A 75 12.39 -0.18 -16.10
N LEU A 76 11.96 -1.13 -15.27
CA LEU A 76 12.49 -2.49 -15.24
C LEU A 76 11.95 -3.37 -16.41
N GLY A 77 11.10 -2.83 -17.27
CA GLY A 77 10.55 -3.50 -18.44
C GLY A 77 9.29 -4.33 -18.19
N ALA A 78 8.67 -4.22 -17.00
CA ALA A 78 7.42 -4.90 -16.72
C ALA A 78 6.21 -4.11 -17.27
N LYS A 79 5.17 -4.83 -17.69
CA LYS A 79 3.93 -4.25 -18.19
C LYS A 79 3.04 -3.86 -17.01
N LEU A 80 2.57 -2.62 -16.98
CA LEU A 80 1.71 -2.10 -15.89
C LEU A 80 0.23 -2.44 -16.08
N GLU A 81 -0.26 -2.37 -17.32
CA GLU A 81 -1.67 -2.52 -17.64
C GLU A 81 -2.08 -3.99 -17.75
N LEU A 82 -2.06 -4.68 -16.61
CA LEU A 82 -2.50 -6.06 -16.47
C LEU A 82 -3.83 -6.11 -15.70
N ASN A 83 -4.78 -6.92 -16.20
CA ASN A 83 -6.02 -7.20 -15.50
C ASN A 83 -5.82 -8.23 -14.36
N GLY A 84 -6.89 -8.58 -13.64
CA GLY A 84 -6.83 -9.49 -12.49
C GLY A 84 -6.29 -10.87 -12.84
N GLU A 85 -6.79 -11.50 -13.91
CA GLU A 85 -6.34 -12.83 -14.36
C GLU A 85 -4.88 -12.84 -14.80
N GLN A 86 -4.44 -11.78 -15.47
CA GLN A 86 -3.04 -11.62 -15.87
C GLN A 86 -2.12 -11.44 -14.67
N ASN A 87 -2.52 -10.63 -13.68
CA ASN A 87 -1.77 -10.46 -12.45
C ASN A 87 -1.77 -11.73 -11.58
N GLU A 88 -2.85 -12.50 -11.57
CA GLU A 88 -2.88 -13.83 -10.96
C GLU A 88 -1.82 -14.75 -11.59
N ALA A 89 -1.79 -14.82 -12.92
CA ALA A 89 -0.80 -15.64 -13.63
C ALA A 89 0.65 -15.18 -13.34
N VAL A 90 0.88 -13.86 -13.24
CA VAL A 90 2.19 -13.31 -12.86
C VAL A 90 2.54 -13.65 -11.42
N LEU A 91 1.61 -13.48 -10.48
CA LEU A 91 1.79 -13.81 -9.06
C LEU A 91 2.16 -15.28 -8.89
N ASN A 92 1.43 -16.19 -9.53
CA ASN A 92 1.66 -17.63 -9.47
C ASN A 92 3.01 -18.05 -10.07
N LYS A 93 3.50 -17.32 -11.07
CA LYS A 93 4.74 -17.67 -11.79
C LYS A 93 5.98 -17.00 -11.23
N ALA A 94 5.85 -15.72 -10.83
CA ALA A 94 6.96 -14.87 -10.39
C ALA A 94 6.96 -14.61 -8.88
N ASN A 95 5.97 -15.11 -8.14
CA ASN A 95 5.77 -14.89 -6.72
C ASN A 95 5.59 -13.40 -6.33
N MET A 96 5.42 -12.52 -7.32
CA MET A 96 5.12 -11.10 -7.14
C MET A 96 4.32 -10.59 -8.32
N CYS A 97 3.29 -9.80 -8.07
CA CYS A 97 2.58 -9.04 -9.09
C CYS A 97 2.49 -7.55 -8.70
N PHE A 98 2.28 -6.70 -9.71
CA PHE A 98 2.09 -5.27 -9.53
C PHE A 98 0.72 -4.86 -10.06
N MET A 99 -0.12 -4.37 -9.15
CA MET A 99 -1.47 -3.91 -9.47
C MET A 99 -1.46 -2.39 -9.65
N PHE A 100 -1.52 -1.96 -10.91
CA PHE A 100 -1.48 -0.54 -11.24
C PHE A 100 -2.83 0.11 -10.92
N ALA A 101 -2.86 1.04 -9.97
CA ALA A 101 -4.08 1.62 -9.40
C ALA A 101 -5.10 2.13 -10.44
N PRO A 102 -4.72 2.81 -11.55
CA PRO A 102 -5.69 3.25 -12.56
C PRO A 102 -6.44 2.12 -13.27
N VAL A 103 -5.86 0.92 -13.36
CA VAL A 103 -6.53 -0.25 -13.97
C VAL A 103 -7.62 -0.78 -13.05
N TYR A 104 -7.37 -0.82 -11.75
CA TYR A 104 -8.26 -1.43 -10.76
C TYR A 104 -9.30 -0.46 -10.21
N HIS A 105 -8.95 0.80 -10.01
CA HIS A 105 -9.81 1.83 -9.40
C HIS A 105 -10.29 2.85 -10.41
N GLN A 106 -10.98 2.41 -11.45
CA GLN A 106 -11.46 3.27 -12.54
C GLN A 106 -12.38 4.41 -12.07
N ALA A 107 -13.13 4.20 -10.98
CA ALA A 107 -13.99 5.23 -10.40
C ALA A 107 -13.20 6.46 -9.89
N MET A 108 -11.91 6.30 -9.59
CA MET A 108 -11.06 7.40 -9.13
C MET A 108 -10.84 8.50 -10.19
N LYS A 109 -11.11 8.22 -11.47
CA LYS A 109 -11.08 9.23 -12.54
C LYS A 109 -12.03 10.41 -12.27
N TYR A 110 -13.12 10.18 -11.55
CA TYR A 110 -14.08 11.23 -11.21
C TYR A 110 -13.60 12.10 -10.04
N ALA A 111 -12.86 11.53 -9.08
CA ALA A 111 -12.30 12.25 -7.96
C ALA A 111 -11.00 13.01 -8.29
N GLY A 112 -10.25 12.53 -9.28
CA GLY A 112 -8.93 13.06 -9.66
C GLY A 112 -8.91 14.56 -9.94
N PRO A 113 -9.77 15.10 -10.82
CA PRO A 113 -9.83 16.52 -11.12
C PRO A 113 -10.14 17.39 -9.89
N VAL A 114 -11.07 16.93 -9.04
CA VAL A 114 -11.46 17.64 -7.81
C VAL A 114 -10.30 17.66 -6.82
N ARG A 115 -9.61 16.53 -6.61
CA ARG A 115 -8.42 16.45 -5.75
C ARG A 115 -7.33 17.40 -6.21
N LYS A 116 -7.09 17.43 -7.52
CA LYS A 116 -6.08 18.35 -8.12
C LYS A 116 -6.46 19.82 -7.92
N ALA A 117 -7.72 20.17 -8.07
CA ALA A 117 -8.20 21.55 -7.89
C ALA A 117 -8.14 21.99 -6.42
N LEU A 118 -8.41 21.09 -5.47
CA LEU A 118 -8.32 21.38 -4.03
C LEU A 118 -6.89 21.62 -3.56
N GLY A 119 -5.89 20.90 -4.11
CA GLY A 119 -4.49 21.04 -3.76
C GLY A 119 -4.13 20.76 -2.29
N VAL A 120 -5.02 20.14 -1.55
CA VAL A 120 -4.84 19.80 -0.12
C VAL A 120 -4.92 18.29 0.10
N ARG A 121 -4.35 17.81 1.20
CA ARG A 121 -4.51 16.43 1.63
C ARG A 121 -5.97 16.15 2.01
N THR A 122 -6.47 15.00 1.60
CA THR A 122 -7.82 14.53 1.87
C THR A 122 -7.78 13.05 2.26
N VAL A 123 -8.92 12.45 2.60
CA VAL A 123 -9.04 11.01 2.85
C VAL A 123 -8.47 10.16 1.70
N PHE A 124 -8.52 10.63 0.46
CA PHE A 124 -7.93 9.93 -0.69
C PHE A 124 -6.41 9.74 -0.62
N ASN A 125 -5.71 10.47 0.24
CA ASN A 125 -4.27 10.28 0.42
C ASN A 125 -3.93 9.03 1.24
N ILE A 126 -4.88 8.51 2.00
CA ILE A 126 -4.72 7.31 2.83
C ILE A 126 -5.52 6.11 2.30
N LEU A 127 -6.47 6.30 1.38
CA LEU A 127 -7.31 5.21 0.87
C LEU A 127 -6.58 4.27 -0.10
N GLY A 128 -5.56 4.75 -0.81
CA GLY A 128 -4.81 3.92 -1.77
C GLY A 128 -4.24 2.64 -1.14
N PRO A 129 -3.44 2.74 -0.07
CA PRO A 129 -2.94 1.59 0.67
C PRO A 129 -4.03 0.64 1.17
N LEU A 130 -5.16 1.17 1.61
CA LEU A 130 -6.28 0.39 2.19
C LEU A 130 -7.11 -0.38 1.14
N ALA A 131 -6.87 -0.15 -0.14
CA ALA A 131 -7.72 -0.64 -1.23
C ALA A 131 -7.02 -1.67 -2.14
N ASN A 132 -6.17 -2.52 -1.58
CA ASN A 132 -5.46 -3.56 -2.32
C ASN A 132 -6.43 -4.51 -3.05
N PRO A 133 -6.34 -4.64 -4.40
CA PRO A 133 -7.26 -5.46 -5.19
C PRO A 133 -7.14 -6.97 -4.98
N ALA A 134 -6.04 -7.46 -4.41
CA ALA A 134 -5.87 -8.85 -4.03
C ALA A 134 -6.43 -9.16 -2.62
N GLY A 135 -6.84 -8.14 -1.86
CA GLY A 135 -7.32 -8.35 -0.50
C GLY A 135 -6.25 -8.94 0.42
N ALA A 136 -5.03 -8.43 0.36
CA ALA A 136 -3.92 -8.92 1.16
C ALA A 136 -4.29 -8.99 2.65
N THR A 137 -3.99 -10.14 3.27
CA THR A 137 -4.25 -10.38 4.71
C THR A 137 -3.02 -10.17 5.58
N VAL A 138 -1.88 -9.88 4.95
CA VAL A 138 -0.64 -9.46 5.61
C VAL A 138 -0.19 -8.16 4.96
N GLU A 139 0.03 -7.10 5.76
CA GLU A 139 0.34 -5.79 5.21
C GLU A 139 1.32 -5.00 6.10
N LEU A 140 2.33 -4.40 5.47
CA LEU A 140 3.14 -3.35 6.06
C LEU A 140 2.79 -2.04 5.39
N MET A 141 2.22 -1.11 6.16
CA MET A 141 1.78 0.19 5.68
C MET A 141 2.58 1.32 6.32
N GLY A 142 3.28 2.11 5.53
CA GLY A 142 3.90 3.35 5.98
C GLY A 142 2.96 4.56 5.88
N VAL A 143 3.06 5.48 6.83
CA VAL A 143 2.22 6.68 6.86
C VAL A 143 3.04 7.95 7.06
N TYR A 144 2.66 9.03 6.36
CA TYR A 144 3.36 10.32 6.41
C TYR A 144 3.21 11.08 7.73
N ASP A 145 2.32 10.65 8.62
CA ASP A 145 2.05 11.33 9.90
C ASP A 145 1.84 10.28 11.01
N LYS A 146 2.56 10.45 12.12
CA LYS A 146 2.50 9.56 13.28
C LYS A 146 1.08 9.37 13.81
N SER A 147 0.25 10.41 13.78
CA SER A 147 -1.14 10.35 14.28
C SER A 147 -2.03 9.38 13.50
N LEU A 148 -1.62 8.96 12.30
CA LEU A 148 -2.34 8.01 11.47
C LEU A 148 -2.01 6.55 11.80
N VAL A 149 -0.93 6.27 12.52
CA VAL A 149 -0.42 4.90 12.74
C VAL A 149 -1.48 4.01 13.39
N GLU A 150 -1.93 4.36 14.58
CA GLU A 150 -2.92 3.54 15.31
C GLU A 150 -4.29 3.51 14.63
N PRO A 151 -4.88 4.65 14.20
CA PRO A 151 -6.16 4.62 13.51
C PRO A 151 -6.17 3.74 12.25
N LEU A 152 -5.10 3.80 11.44
CA LEU A 152 -5.04 3.01 10.21
C LEU A 152 -4.72 1.53 10.48
N ALA A 153 -4.02 1.19 11.56
CA ALA A 153 -3.89 -0.20 12.00
C ALA A 153 -5.27 -0.81 12.32
N HIS A 154 -6.14 -0.08 13.00
CA HIS A 154 -7.52 -0.52 13.25
C HIS A 154 -8.34 -0.63 11.95
N VAL A 155 -8.19 0.32 11.03
CA VAL A 155 -8.85 0.24 9.70
C VAL A 155 -8.40 -1.01 8.94
N LEU A 156 -7.09 -1.28 8.87
CA LEU A 156 -6.56 -2.48 8.21
C LEU A 156 -7.12 -3.77 8.81
N ALA A 157 -7.19 -3.86 10.13
CA ALA A 157 -7.78 -5.02 10.81
C ALA A 157 -9.27 -5.19 10.47
N ASN A 158 -10.05 -4.11 10.45
CA ASN A 158 -11.46 -4.12 10.02
C ASN A 158 -11.62 -4.58 8.56
N LEU A 159 -10.66 -4.24 7.70
CA LEU A 159 -10.61 -4.62 6.30
C LEU A 159 -10.07 -6.05 6.06
N GLY A 160 -9.78 -6.81 7.12
CA GLY A 160 -9.40 -8.22 7.07
C GLY A 160 -7.90 -8.50 7.12
N VAL A 161 -7.05 -7.51 7.36
CA VAL A 161 -5.63 -7.73 7.61
C VAL A 161 -5.47 -8.46 8.95
N LYS A 162 -4.85 -9.64 8.91
CA LYS A 162 -4.65 -10.50 10.08
C LYS A 162 -3.32 -10.27 10.76
N ARG A 163 -2.29 -9.97 9.98
CA ARG A 163 -0.93 -9.69 10.46
C ARG A 163 -0.33 -8.54 9.69
N GLY A 164 0.45 -7.72 10.36
CA GLY A 164 1.12 -6.61 9.73
C GLY A 164 1.46 -5.51 10.71
N ALA A 165 1.79 -4.35 10.17
CA ALA A 165 2.05 -3.16 10.97
C ALA A 165 1.76 -1.89 10.17
N VAL A 166 1.37 -0.84 10.89
CA VAL A 166 1.42 0.53 10.37
C VAL A 166 2.59 1.24 11.03
N VAL A 167 3.38 1.94 10.22
CA VAL A 167 4.67 2.51 10.67
C VAL A 167 4.83 3.97 10.25
N HIS A 168 5.64 4.70 11.03
CA HIS A 168 6.06 6.07 10.74
C HIS A 168 7.46 6.32 11.29
N GLY A 169 8.39 6.72 10.43
CA GLY A 169 9.74 7.12 10.85
C GLY A 169 9.74 8.47 11.54
N PHE A 170 10.47 8.61 12.66
CA PHE A 170 10.58 9.88 13.40
C PHE A 170 11.33 10.98 12.62
N ASP A 171 11.95 10.64 11.51
CA ASP A 171 12.53 11.56 10.51
C ASP A 171 11.52 12.01 9.44
N GLY A 172 10.25 11.58 9.57
CA GLY A 172 9.15 11.96 8.69
C GLY A 172 8.87 10.95 7.57
N LEU A 173 9.64 9.86 7.48
CA LEU A 173 9.43 8.83 6.45
C LEU A 173 8.11 8.06 6.67
N ASP A 174 7.42 7.77 5.57
CA ASP A 174 6.35 6.78 5.52
C ASP A 174 6.90 5.34 5.31
N GLU A 175 7.99 5.03 6.01
CA GLU A 175 8.72 3.75 5.94
C GLU A 175 9.32 3.41 7.32
N ILE A 176 9.83 2.19 7.47
CA ILE A 176 10.77 1.88 8.55
C ILE A 176 12.09 2.58 8.21
N THR A 177 12.49 3.52 9.07
CA THR A 177 13.71 4.31 8.81
C THR A 177 14.96 3.62 9.33
N ALA A 178 16.10 3.85 8.64
CA ALA A 178 17.43 3.42 9.08
C ALA A 178 18.22 4.55 9.75
N SER A 179 17.69 5.77 9.79
CA SER A 179 18.37 6.97 10.31
C SER A 179 17.79 7.49 11.63
N ASN A 180 16.67 6.95 12.06
CA ASN A 180 15.99 7.34 13.28
C ASN A 180 15.14 6.17 13.80
N LYS A 181 14.46 6.34 14.93
CA LYS A 181 13.45 5.41 15.40
C LYS A 181 12.22 5.40 14.48
N THR A 182 11.51 4.29 14.49
CA THR A 182 10.22 4.13 13.82
C THR A 182 9.14 3.87 14.86
N TYR A 183 8.03 4.61 14.80
CA TYR A 183 6.84 4.28 15.56
C TYR A 183 6.04 3.21 14.82
N VAL A 184 5.67 2.15 15.54
CA VAL A 184 5.02 0.96 14.98
C VAL A 184 3.74 0.68 15.75
N CYS A 185 2.66 0.35 15.03
CA CYS A 185 1.49 -0.33 15.58
C CYS A 185 1.35 -1.67 14.87
N GLU A 186 1.71 -2.74 15.55
CA GLU A 186 1.64 -4.10 15.05
C GLU A 186 0.20 -4.65 15.16
N ILE A 187 -0.24 -5.37 14.13
CA ILE A 187 -1.52 -6.06 14.04
C ILE A 187 -1.26 -7.56 14.13
N ASN A 188 -1.88 -8.24 15.08
CA ASN A 188 -1.81 -9.68 15.19
C ASN A 188 -3.18 -10.26 15.54
N ASN A 189 -3.95 -10.70 14.53
CA ASN A 189 -5.27 -11.30 14.66
C ASN A 189 -6.22 -10.48 15.56
N GLY A 190 -6.31 -9.15 15.31
CA GLY A 190 -7.16 -8.23 16.05
C GLY A 190 -6.58 -7.75 17.39
N THR A 191 -5.36 -8.13 17.72
CA THR A 191 -4.59 -7.54 18.83
C THR A 191 -3.65 -6.50 18.29
N PHE A 192 -3.51 -5.38 18.99
CA PHE A 192 -2.66 -4.24 18.60
C PHE A 192 -1.58 -4.03 19.65
N THR A 193 -0.36 -3.81 19.20
CA THR A 193 0.78 -3.49 20.07
C THR A 193 1.55 -2.33 19.46
N SER A 194 1.62 -1.21 20.20
CA SER A 194 2.38 -0.03 19.77
C SER A 194 3.72 0.05 20.48
N TYR A 195 4.79 0.33 19.73
CA TYR A 195 6.14 0.46 20.27
C TYR A 195 7.01 1.33 19.36
N GLU A 196 8.18 1.71 19.88
CA GLU A 196 9.24 2.33 19.08
C GLU A 196 10.26 1.25 18.72
N PHE A 197 10.59 1.18 17.45
CA PHE A 197 11.63 0.32 16.88
C PHE A 197 12.87 1.17 16.60
N ASP A 198 14.05 0.68 16.99
CA ASP A 198 15.36 1.36 16.86
C ASP A 198 16.29 0.53 15.96
#